data_a0be387cc0f7f77f4626dcaa8060908f
#
_entry.id   a0be387cc0f7f77f4626dcaa8060908f
#
_cell.length_a   1.000
_cell.length_b   1.000
_cell.length_c   1.000
_cell.angle_alpha   90.00
_cell.angle_beta   90.00
_cell.angle_gamma   90.00
#
_symmetry.space_group_name_H-M   'P 1'
#
loop_
_entity.id
_entity.type
_entity.pdbx_description
1 polymer ?
#
loop_
_entity_poly.entity_id
_entity_poly.type
_entity_poly.pdbx_seq_one_letter_code
_entity_poly.pdbx_strand_id
1 'polypeptide(L)'
;MPEAFPLQAALQSASDAELLEYLTAEQEFPALQQESDRVRRLYYGTDVYIRGLIEFTNYCKNNCYYCGIRCANFHVKRYRLSPEEILTCCQEGYALGFRTFVLQGGEDPWFTDAILCRIVSRIREAYPDCAITLSVGERTKESYQALFQAGANRYLLRHETASEPHYRKLHPESMSLENRKRCLYSLKEIGYQVGSGFMVGSPFQTAEYLLEDLRFLQKLQPDMIGIGPYLPQANTPFHQEAGGSLALTLRLISMLRLLFPTALIPATTALGTVHPQGRELGLKAGANVVMPNLSPVAVRKLYALYDHKICTGEESAQCRGCLEQRVASAGYQLSLIHI
;
A
#
# COMPACT_ATOMS: atom_id res chain seq x y z
N MET A 1 -31.22 -4.71 17.45
CA MET A 1 -31.06 -3.41 16.77
C MET A 1 -29.73 -3.42 16.06
N PRO A 2 -29.57 -2.88 14.86
CA PRO A 2 -28.24 -2.73 14.29
C PRO A 2 -27.39 -1.93 15.24
N GLU A 3 -26.17 -2.38 15.45
CA GLU A 3 -25.23 -1.74 16.35
C GLU A 3 -24.93 -0.31 15.83
N ALA A 4 -25.14 0.69 16.66
CA ALA A 4 -24.93 2.07 16.23
C ALA A 4 -23.42 2.38 16.19
N PHE A 5 -22.96 2.98 15.11
CA PHE A 5 -21.59 3.46 14.91
C PHE A 5 -21.60 4.99 14.79
N PRO A 6 -21.70 5.71 15.91
CA PRO A 6 -21.88 7.15 15.91
C PRO A 6 -20.70 7.93 15.32
N LEU A 7 -19.47 7.48 15.56
CA LEU A 7 -18.28 8.14 14.98
C LEU A 7 -18.16 7.85 13.48
N GLN A 8 -18.57 6.67 13.02
CA GLN A 8 -18.65 6.37 11.58
C GLN A 8 -19.62 7.32 10.88
N ALA A 9 -20.84 7.45 11.41
CA ALA A 9 -21.85 8.34 10.85
C ALA A 9 -21.39 9.81 10.86
N ALA A 10 -20.78 10.25 11.97
CA ALA A 10 -20.24 11.59 12.11
C ALA A 10 -19.14 11.86 11.08
N LEU A 11 -18.14 10.95 10.94
CA LEU A 11 -17.05 11.10 9.97
C LEU A 11 -17.54 11.10 8.51
N GLN A 12 -18.53 10.25 8.19
CA GLN A 12 -19.05 10.17 6.81
C GLN A 12 -19.80 11.43 6.38
N SER A 13 -20.44 12.14 7.33
CA SER A 13 -21.14 13.40 7.10
C SER A 13 -20.30 14.65 7.44
N ALA A 14 -19.10 14.48 7.96
CA ALA A 14 -18.28 15.56 8.49
C ALA A 14 -17.92 16.62 7.43
N SER A 15 -18.01 17.87 7.83
CA SER A 15 -17.47 19.04 7.13
C SER A 15 -15.93 18.98 7.12
N ASP A 16 -15.31 19.86 6.34
CA ASP A 16 -13.85 19.98 6.31
C ASP A 16 -13.28 20.39 7.67
N ALA A 17 -13.96 21.29 8.39
CA ALA A 17 -13.54 21.73 9.72
C ALA A 17 -13.58 20.58 10.73
N GLU A 18 -14.64 19.79 10.74
CA GLU A 18 -14.77 18.62 11.61
C GLU A 18 -13.74 17.54 11.29
N LEU A 19 -13.46 17.26 10.00
CA LEU A 19 -12.39 16.32 9.63
C LEU A 19 -11.01 16.80 10.07
N LEU A 20 -10.72 18.11 9.99
CA LEU A 20 -9.47 18.68 10.51
C LEU A 20 -9.38 18.52 12.03
N GLU A 21 -10.48 18.70 12.76
CA GLU A 21 -10.54 18.44 14.18
C GLU A 21 -10.21 16.98 14.50
N TYR A 22 -10.84 16.00 13.83
CA TYR A 22 -10.52 14.59 13.98
C TYR A 22 -9.06 14.25 13.64
N LEU A 23 -8.44 14.95 12.70
CA LEU A 23 -7.03 14.78 12.35
C LEU A 23 -6.08 15.25 13.46
N THR A 24 -6.46 16.28 14.20
CA THR A 24 -5.58 16.99 15.16
C THR A 24 -5.89 16.69 16.62
N ALA A 25 -7.12 16.32 16.97
CA ALA A 25 -7.57 16.09 18.34
C ALA A 25 -6.97 14.81 18.94
N GLU A 26 -6.02 14.94 19.87
CA GLU A 26 -5.36 13.79 20.50
C GLU A 26 -6.29 12.96 21.40
N GLN A 27 -7.29 13.58 22.00
CA GLN A 27 -8.14 12.97 23.05
C GLN A 27 -9.14 11.95 22.50
N GLU A 28 -9.54 12.01 21.25
CA GLU A 28 -10.57 11.14 20.65
C GLU A 28 -10.03 9.84 20.03
N PHE A 29 -8.71 9.68 19.94
CA PHE A 29 -8.10 8.54 19.27
C PHE A 29 -8.52 7.17 19.83
N PRO A 30 -8.62 6.94 21.16
CA PRO A 30 -9.06 5.65 21.69
C PRO A 30 -10.49 5.27 21.25
N ALA A 31 -11.40 6.22 21.21
CA ALA A 31 -12.79 5.98 20.76
C ALA A 31 -12.84 5.67 19.26
N LEU A 32 -12.12 6.44 18.45
CA LEU A 32 -11.96 6.18 17.00
C LEU A 32 -11.42 4.77 16.75
N GLN A 33 -10.37 4.37 17.45
CA GLN A 33 -9.77 3.06 17.29
C GLN A 33 -10.74 1.93 17.70
N GLN A 34 -11.46 2.08 18.79
CA GLN A 34 -12.42 1.10 19.25
C GLN A 34 -13.55 0.91 18.23
N GLU A 35 -14.14 2.00 17.74
CA GLU A 35 -15.22 1.91 16.77
C GLU A 35 -14.71 1.40 15.42
N SER A 36 -13.52 1.79 15.01
CA SER A 36 -12.86 1.28 13.80
C SER A 36 -12.68 -0.23 13.85
N ASP A 37 -12.24 -0.81 14.97
CA ASP A 37 -12.14 -2.27 15.11
C ASP A 37 -13.50 -2.95 15.08
N ARG A 38 -14.54 -2.36 15.69
CA ARG A 38 -15.92 -2.88 15.62
C ARG A 38 -16.46 -2.88 14.18
N VAL A 39 -16.27 -1.78 13.45
CA VAL A 39 -16.65 -1.68 12.03
C VAL A 39 -15.88 -2.70 11.20
N ARG A 40 -14.56 -2.82 11.41
CA ARG A 40 -13.74 -3.81 10.72
C ARG A 40 -14.26 -5.24 10.98
N ARG A 41 -14.60 -5.56 12.24
CA ARG A 41 -15.14 -6.89 12.61
C ARG A 41 -16.52 -7.15 12.02
N LEU A 42 -17.35 -6.14 11.84
CA LEU A 42 -18.65 -6.28 11.19
C LEU A 42 -18.50 -6.77 9.75
N TYR A 43 -17.53 -6.26 9.00
CA TYR A 43 -17.33 -6.60 7.58
C TYR A 43 -16.43 -7.80 7.35
N TYR A 44 -15.46 -8.04 8.23
CA TYR A 44 -14.37 -8.99 8.00
C TYR A 44 -14.16 -9.99 9.16
N GLY A 45 -15.01 -9.97 10.17
CA GLY A 45 -14.80 -10.82 11.34
C GLY A 45 -13.44 -10.58 11.97
N THR A 46 -12.71 -11.67 12.20
CA THR A 46 -11.33 -11.63 12.70
C THR A 46 -10.28 -11.81 11.60
N ASP A 47 -10.68 -11.91 10.33
CA ASP A 47 -9.77 -12.23 9.23
C ASP A 47 -8.80 -11.10 8.91
N VAL A 48 -7.53 -11.45 8.76
CA VAL A 48 -6.46 -10.62 8.21
C VAL A 48 -5.94 -11.31 6.94
N TYR A 49 -6.14 -10.65 5.80
CA TYR A 49 -5.81 -11.20 4.49
C TYR A 49 -4.33 -11.08 4.20
N ILE A 50 -3.75 -12.20 3.74
CA ILE A 50 -2.34 -12.26 3.35
C ILE A 50 -2.19 -12.05 1.84
N ARG A 51 -1.19 -11.26 1.44
CA ARG A 51 -0.84 -11.04 0.04
C ARG A 51 0.65 -11.24 -0.16
N GLY A 52 1.04 -12.06 -1.13
CA GLY A 52 2.42 -12.32 -1.46
C GLY A 52 3.02 -11.17 -2.27
N LEU A 53 3.94 -10.42 -1.68
CA LEU A 53 4.60 -9.29 -2.32
C LEU A 53 5.85 -9.77 -3.07
N ILE A 54 5.94 -9.46 -4.36
CA ILE A 54 7.10 -9.74 -5.22
C ILE A 54 7.65 -8.41 -5.71
N GLU A 55 8.73 -7.95 -5.09
CA GLU A 55 9.48 -6.75 -5.49
C GLU A 55 10.45 -7.17 -6.61
N PHE A 56 10.03 -7.04 -7.88
CA PHE A 56 10.73 -7.68 -8.99
C PHE A 56 11.77 -6.80 -9.70
N THR A 57 11.75 -5.48 -9.47
CA THR A 57 12.76 -4.55 -9.97
C THR A 57 12.88 -3.32 -9.08
N ASN A 58 14.10 -2.84 -8.86
CA ASN A 58 14.37 -1.56 -8.21
C ASN A 58 14.87 -0.48 -9.19
N TYR A 59 14.80 -0.74 -10.50
CA TYR A 59 14.96 0.32 -11.49
C TYR A 59 13.70 1.20 -11.52
N CYS A 60 13.89 2.51 -11.59
CA CYS A 60 12.79 3.46 -11.74
C CYS A 60 13.26 4.63 -12.60
N LYS A 61 12.42 5.05 -13.55
CA LYS A 61 12.69 6.25 -14.37
C LYS A 61 12.46 7.56 -13.61
N ASN A 62 11.65 7.50 -12.55
CA ASN A 62 11.22 8.67 -11.79
C ASN A 62 12.26 9.08 -10.74
N ASN A 63 12.21 10.36 -10.37
CA ASN A 63 13.17 10.96 -9.44
C ASN A 63 12.49 11.57 -8.20
N CYS A 64 11.48 10.88 -7.65
CA CYS A 64 10.77 11.32 -6.44
C CYS A 64 11.76 11.59 -5.30
N TYR A 65 11.63 12.75 -4.63
CA TYR A 65 12.65 13.25 -3.69
C TYR A 65 12.74 12.45 -2.38
N TYR A 66 11.76 11.62 -2.09
CA TYR A 66 11.67 10.77 -0.89
C TYR A 66 12.08 9.31 -1.12
N CYS A 67 12.22 8.86 -2.37
CA CYS A 67 12.28 7.43 -2.70
C CYS A 67 13.72 6.93 -2.87
N GLY A 68 14.11 5.91 -2.11
CA GLY A 68 15.44 5.32 -2.18
C GLY A 68 15.81 4.66 -3.51
N ILE A 69 14.80 4.25 -4.33
CA ILE A 69 15.06 3.66 -5.66
C ILE A 69 14.91 4.68 -6.81
N ARG A 70 14.87 5.99 -6.50
CA ARG A 70 14.84 7.06 -7.51
C ARG A 70 15.98 6.92 -8.52
N CYS A 71 15.78 7.40 -9.76
CA CYS A 71 16.78 7.25 -10.83
C CYS A 71 18.12 7.91 -10.51
N ALA A 72 18.11 9.05 -9.83
CA ALA A 72 19.34 9.77 -9.45
C ALA A 72 20.06 9.18 -8.21
N ASN A 73 19.56 8.11 -7.59
CA ASN A 73 20.30 7.41 -6.55
C ASN A 73 21.26 6.39 -7.20
N PHE A 74 22.53 6.78 -7.35
CA PHE A 74 23.58 5.96 -7.93
C PHE A 74 24.23 5.00 -6.92
N HIS A 75 23.90 5.09 -5.64
CA HIS A 75 24.44 4.22 -4.59
C HIS A 75 23.64 2.90 -4.46
N VAL A 76 22.49 2.79 -5.12
CA VAL A 76 21.66 1.59 -5.09
C VAL A 76 22.17 0.55 -6.09
N LYS A 77 22.49 -0.64 -5.60
CA LYS A 77 22.73 -1.78 -6.49
C LYS A 77 21.42 -2.18 -7.16
N ARG A 78 21.33 -2.00 -8.48
CA ARG A 78 20.13 -2.26 -9.26
C ARG A 78 19.99 -3.74 -9.61
N TYR A 79 18.74 -4.21 -9.63
CA TYR A 79 18.39 -5.56 -10.04
C TYR A 79 17.06 -5.60 -10.80
N ARG A 80 16.89 -6.64 -11.59
CA ARG A 80 15.63 -7.09 -12.19
C ARG A 80 15.54 -8.58 -12.00
N LEU A 81 14.38 -9.08 -11.56
CA LEU A 81 14.08 -10.50 -11.67
C LEU A 81 13.67 -10.79 -13.12
N SER A 82 14.13 -11.93 -13.62
CA SER A 82 13.64 -12.46 -14.90
C SER A 82 12.17 -12.90 -14.78
N PRO A 83 11.44 -13.03 -15.90
CA PRO A 83 10.09 -13.59 -15.87
C PRO A 83 10.01 -14.95 -15.17
N GLU A 84 11.01 -15.80 -15.35
CA GLU A 84 11.10 -17.13 -14.73
C GLU A 84 11.26 -17.02 -13.21
N GLU A 85 12.10 -16.14 -12.72
CA GLU A 85 12.26 -15.89 -11.27
C GLU A 85 10.97 -15.36 -10.65
N ILE A 86 10.23 -14.47 -11.33
CA ILE A 86 8.92 -13.98 -10.86
C ILE A 86 7.92 -15.15 -10.76
N LEU A 87 7.88 -16.04 -11.74
CA LEU A 87 6.99 -17.21 -11.74
C LEU A 87 7.38 -18.20 -10.64
N THR A 88 8.67 -18.39 -10.38
CA THR A 88 9.15 -19.19 -9.25
C THR A 88 8.67 -18.64 -7.92
N CYS A 89 8.73 -17.30 -7.71
CA CYS A 89 8.17 -16.66 -6.53
C CYS A 89 6.66 -16.92 -6.39
N CYS A 90 5.90 -16.90 -7.50
CA CYS A 90 4.48 -17.23 -7.49
C CYS A 90 4.24 -18.69 -7.14
N GLN A 91 5.04 -19.62 -7.68
CA GLN A 91 4.96 -21.06 -7.39
C GLN A 91 5.20 -21.34 -5.90
N GLU A 92 6.26 -20.77 -5.33
CA GLU A 92 6.58 -20.90 -3.91
C GLU A 92 5.46 -20.29 -3.04
N GLY A 93 4.98 -19.11 -3.41
CA GLY A 93 3.87 -18.46 -2.72
C GLY A 93 2.59 -19.30 -2.77
N TYR A 94 2.24 -19.88 -3.92
CA TYR A 94 1.06 -20.73 -4.05
C TYR A 94 1.16 -21.99 -3.18
N ALA A 95 2.33 -22.62 -3.15
CA ALA A 95 2.60 -23.77 -2.29
C ALA A 95 2.50 -23.43 -0.79
N LEU A 96 2.84 -22.19 -0.40
CA LEU A 96 2.65 -21.65 0.95
C LEU A 96 1.19 -21.25 1.26
N GLY A 97 0.29 -21.39 0.30
CA GLY A 97 -1.14 -21.09 0.45
C GLY A 97 -1.57 -19.68 0.05
N PHE A 98 -0.67 -18.84 -0.48
CA PHE A 98 -1.06 -17.52 -0.97
C PHE A 98 -2.01 -17.63 -2.17
N ARG A 99 -3.03 -16.76 -2.18
CA ARG A 99 -4.01 -16.64 -3.27
C ARG A 99 -4.09 -15.21 -3.83
N THR A 100 -3.12 -14.38 -3.47
CA THR A 100 -2.93 -13.05 -4.06
C THR A 100 -1.44 -12.81 -4.26
N PHE A 101 -1.04 -12.45 -5.47
CA PHE A 101 0.30 -12.00 -5.81
C PHE A 101 0.28 -10.50 -6.10
N VAL A 102 1.21 -9.77 -5.48
CA VAL A 102 1.42 -8.34 -5.72
C VAL A 102 2.77 -8.16 -6.40
N LEU A 103 2.75 -7.88 -7.70
CA LEU A 103 3.94 -7.58 -8.48
C LEU A 103 4.26 -6.10 -8.34
N GLN A 104 5.29 -5.76 -7.59
CA GLN A 104 5.70 -4.40 -7.30
C GLN A 104 7.09 -4.10 -7.84
N GLY A 105 7.25 -2.92 -8.43
CA GLY A 105 8.53 -2.44 -8.93
C GLY A 105 8.57 -0.92 -9.02
N GLY A 106 9.77 -0.37 -9.29
CA GLY A 106 9.85 0.98 -9.82
C GLY A 106 9.23 1.05 -11.23
N GLU A 107 9.01 2.26 -11.74
CA GLU A 107 8.61 2.46 -13.14
C GLU A 107 9.80 2.18 -14.06
N ASP A 108 10.02 0.90 -14.33
CA ASP A 108 11.14 0.38 -15.10
C ASP A 108 10.76 0.22 -16.59
N PRO A 109 11.36 1.00 -17.51
CA PRO A 109 11.04 0.92 -18.94
C PRO A 109 11.36 -0.43 -19.60
N TRP A 110 12.23 -1.25 -18.97
CA TRP A 110 12.54 -2.58 -19.48
C TRP A 110 11.32 -3.52 -19.43
N PHE A 111 10.46 -3.35 -18.41
CA PHE A 111 9.21 -4.10 -18.31
C PHE A 111 8.14 -3.47 -19.19
N THR A 112 8.28 -3.68 -20.51
CA THR A 112 7.29 -3.25 -21.51
C THR A 112 5.95 -3.95 -21.29
N ASP A 113 4.89 -3.45 -21.95
CA ASP A 113 3.57 -4.08 -21.90
C ASP A 113 3.62 -5.54 -22.36
N ALA A 114 4.38 -5.83 -23.42
CA ALA A 114 4.53 -7.19 -23.93
C ALA A 114 5.15 -8.15 -22.91
N ILE A 115 6.16 -7.70 -22.15
CA ILE A 115 6.80 -8.50 -21.11
C ILE A 115 5.85 -8.69 -19.92
N LEU A 116 5.22 -7.62 -19.44
CA LEU A 116 4.29 -7.70 -18.31
C LEU A 116 3.04 -8.53 -18.64
N CYS A 117 2.45 -8.35 -19.82
CA CYS A 117 1.31 -9.15 -20.25
C CYS A 117 1.65 -10.64 -20.29
N ARG A 118 2.84 -10.99 -20.82
CA ARG A 118 3.32 -12.39 -20.82
C ARG A 118 3.46 -12.96 -19.41
N ILE A 119 4.05 -12.21 -18.48
CA ILE A 119 4.18 -12.63 -17.06
C ILE A 119 2.80 -12.83 -16.46
N VAL A 120 1.91 -11.85 -16.59
CA VAL A 120 0.56 -11.88 -16.04
C VAL A 120 -0.26 -13.06 -16.61
N SER A 121 -0.24 -13.27 -17.92
CA SER A 121 -0.93 -14.39 -18.56
C SER A 121 -0.44 -15.74 -18.04
N ARG A 122 0.89 -15.93 -17.93
CA ARG A 122 1.47 -17.18 -17.39
C ARG A 122 1.08 -17.42 -15.92
N ILE A 123 1.01 -16.35 -15.09
CA ILE A 123 0.53 -16.48 -13.71
C ILE A 123 -0.95 -16.84 -13.70
N ARG A 124 -1.77 -16.20 -14.55
CA ARG A 124 -3.21 -16.48 -14.64
C ARG A 124 -3.50 -17.89 -15.10
N GLU A 125 -2.75 -18.39 -16.09
CA GLU A 125 -2.86 -19.77 -16.58
C GLU A 125 -2.48 -20.80 -15.51
N ALA A 126 -1.38 -20.56 -14.77
CA ALA A 126 -0.90 -21.48 -13.74
C ALA A 126 -1.75 -21.43 -12.46
N TYR A 127 -2.30 -20.27 -12.10
CA TYR A 127 -3.02 -20.02 -10.84
C TYR A 127 -4.32 -19.24 -11.09
N PRO A 128 -5.34 -19.89 -11.70
CA PRO A 128 -6.59 -19.21 -12.07
C PRO A 128 -7.41 -18.72 -10.87
N ASP A 129 -7.21 -19.32 -9.70
CA ASP A 129 -7.83 -18.99 -8.43
C ASP A 129 -7.13 -17.85 -7.66
N CYS A 130 -6.04 -17.28 -8.20
CA CYS A 130 -5.31 -16.22 -7.56
C CYS A 130 -5.69 -14.82 -8.05
N ALA A 131 -5.68 -13.83 -7.15
CA ALA A 131 -5.70 -12.43 -7.55
C ALA A 131 -4.30 -11.95 -7.94
N ILE A 132 -4.21 -11.19 -9.04
CA ILE A 132 -2.97 -10.60 -9.52
C ILE A 132 -3.08 -9.08 -9.40
N THR A 133 -2.26 -8.50 -8.51
CA THR A 133 -2.15 -7.06 -8.30
C THR A 133 -0.89 -6.54 -8.96
N LEU A 134 -1.01 -5.49 -9.75
CA LEU A 134 0.15 -4.75 -10.28
C LEU A 134 0.37 -3.46 -9.49
N SER A 135 1.63 -3.13 -9.21
CA SER A 135 2.08 -1.86 -8.63
C SER A 135 3.34 -1.43 -9.36
N VAL A 136 3.18 -0.98 -10.61
CA VAL A 136 4.25 -0.67 -11.57
C VAL A 136 4.19 0.77 -12.09
N GLY A 137 3.54 1.64 -11.32
CA GLY A 137 3.49 3.08 -11.58
C GLY A 137 2.51 3.52 -12.65
N GLU A 138 2.79 4.66 -13.27
CA GLU A 138 1.93 5.29 -14.27
C GLU A 138 2.16 4.68 -15.66
N ARG A 139 1.04 4.37 -16.34
CA ARG A 139 1.02 3.87 -17.72
C ARG A 139 -0.11 4.55 -18.51
N THR A 140 -0.16 4.31 -19.81
CA THR A 140 -1.29 4.76 -20.64
C THR A 140 -2.54 3.90 -20.36
N LYS A 141 -3.71 4.41 -20.73
CA LYS A 141 -4.97 3.67 -20.58
C LYS A 141 -4.97 2.37 -21.37
N GLU A 142 -4.37 2.38 -22.56
CA GLU A 142 -4.20 1.22 -23.45
C GLU A 142 -3.30 0.15 -22.78
N SER A 143 -2.22 0.58 -22.13
CA SER A 143 -1.34 -0.30 -21.36
C SER A 143 -2.10 -0.97 -20.21
N TYR A 144 -2.85 -0.19 -19.43
CA TYR A 144 -3.71 -0.74 -18.36
C TYR A 144 -4.73 -1.74 -18.90
N GLN A 145 -5.37 -1.42 -20.03
CA GLN A 145 -6.35 -2.30 -20.67
C GLN A 145 -5.71 -3.62 -21.11
N ALA A 146 -4.52 -3.58 -21.72
CA ALA A 146 -3.80 -4.79 -22.13
C ALA A 146 -3.42 -5.67 -20.93
N LEU A 147 -2.95 -5.08 -19.84
CA LEU A 147 -2.59 -5.79 -18.61
C LEU A 147 -3.84 -6.40 -17.93
N PHE A 148 -4.99 -5.72 -17.97
CA PHE A 148 -6.25 -6.24 -17.48
C PHE A 148 -6.70 -7.46 -18.29
N GLN A 149 -6.66 -7.37 -19.62
CA GLN A 149 -6.98 -8.46 -20.51
C GLN A 149 -6.04 -9.66 -20.38
N ALA A 150 -4.77 -9.42 -20.03
CA ALA A 150 -3.80 -10.47 -19.72
C ALA A 150 -4.11 -11.20 -18.40
N GLY A 151 -5.01 -10.66 -17.55
CA GLY A 151 -5.49 -11.32 -16.34
C GLY A 151 -5.14 -10.63 -15.02
N ALA A 152 -4.52 -9.44 -15.04
CA ALA A 152 -4.37 -8.62 -13.83
C ALA A 152 -5.74 -8.03 -13.46
N ASN A 153 -6.18 -8.22 -12.22
CA ASN A 153 -7.49 -7.77 -11.78
C ASN A 153 -7.44 -6.68 -10.70
N ARG A 154 -6.24 -6.38 -10.17
CA ARG A 154 -6.01 -5.33 -9.17
C ARG A 154 -4.84 -4.45 -9.57
N TYR A 155 -4.93 -3.17 -9.23
CA TYR A 155 -3.84 -2.23 -9.47
C TYR A 155 -3.67 -1.30 -8.26
N LEU A 156 -2.44 -1.19 -7.74
CA LEU A 156 -2.10 -0.24 -6.68
C LEU A 156 -1.26 0.90 -7.26
N LEU A 157 -1.81 2.11 -7.20
CA LEU A 157 -1.12 3.35 -7.56
C LEU A 157 -1.39 4.40 -6.48
N ARG A 158 -0.43 4.59 -5.58
CA ARG A 158 -0.56 5.61 -4.55
C ARG A 158 -0.48 7.00 -5.18
N HIS A 159 -1.40 7.89 -4.77
CA HIS A 159 -1.35 9.29 -5.21
C HIS A 159 -0.30 10.12 -4.45
N GLU A 160 0.17 9.62 -3.32
CA GLU A 160 1.18 10.13 -2.38
C GLU A 160 0.77 11.41 -1.66
N THR A 161 0.10 12.32 -2.33
CA THR A 161 -0.65 13.47 -1.80
C THR A 161 -1.63 13.93 -2.88
N ALA A 162 -2.82 14.39 -2.48
CA ALA A 162 -3.83 14.94 -3.38
C ALA A 162 -3.70 16.45 -3.59
N SER A 163 -2.80 17.09 -2.84
CA SER A 163 -2.54 18.54 -2.90
C SER A 163 -1.45 18.86 -3.93
N GLU A 164 -1.77 19.68 -4.92
CA GLU A 164 -0.81 20.09 -5.96
C GLU A 164 0.41 20.85 -5.38
N PRO A 165 0.26 21.81 -4.45
CA PRO A 165 1.41 22.47 -3.85
C PRO A 165 2.34 21.52 -3.09
N HIS A 166 1.77 20.50 -2.43
CA HIS A 166 2.55 19.50 -1.73
C HIS A 166 3.20 18.50 -2.70
N TYR A 167 2.47 18.07 -3.74
CA TYR A 167 2.99 17.15 -4.76
C TYR A 167 4.25 17.70 -5.44
N ARG A 168 4.29 19.00 -5.77
CA ARG A 168 5.45 19.69 -6.36
C ARG A 168 6.66 19.73 -5.44
N LYS A 169 6.46 19.72 -4.11
CA LYS A 169 7.57 19.64 -3.14
C LYS A 169 8.18 18.23 -3.06
N LEU A 170 7.38 17.19 -3.33
CA LEU A 170 7.78 15.79 -3.22
C LEU A 170 8.35 15.21 -4.54
N HIS A 171 8.01 15.81 -5.69
CA HIS A 171 8.29 15.26 -7.00
C HIS A 171 8.95 16.28 -7.93
N PRO A 172 9.75 15.83 -8.92
CA PRO A 172 10.30 16.73 -9.95
C PRO A 172 9.18 17.27 -10.86
N GLU A 173 9.45 18.41 -11.49
CA GLU A 173 8.50 19.10 -12.40
C GLU A 173 8.00 18.23 -13.56
N SER A 174 8.77 17.21 -13.94
CA SER A 174 8.37 16.25 -15.00
C SER A 174 7.22 15.31 -14.59
N MET A 175 6.85 15.28 -13.29
CA MET A 175 5.74 14.49 -12.76
C MET A 175 4.52 15.37 -12.50
N SER A 176 3.33 14.86 -12.78
CA SER A 176 2.06 15.60 -12.67
C SER A 176 1.09 14.85 -11.76
N LEU A 177 0.56 15.55 -10.75
CA LEU A 177 -0.53 15.05 -9.90
C LEU A 177 -1.80 14.79 -10.72
N GLU A 178 -2.11 15.65 -11.67
CA GLU A 178 -3.26 15.49 -12.58
C GLU A 178 -3.14 14.17 -13.37
N ASN A 179 -1.95 13.89 -13.95
CA ASN A 179 -1.72 12.62 -14.62
C ASN A 179 -1.87 11.43 -13.69
N ARG A 180 -1.36 11.53 -12.44
CA ARG A 180 -1.50 10.49 -11.41
C ARG A 180 -2.98 10.20 -11.11
N LYS A 181 -3.77 11.24 -10.91
CA LYS A 181 -5.22 11.14 -10.68
C LYS A 181 -5.94 10.56 -11.91
N ARG A 182 -5.59 11.01 -13.12
CA ARG A 182 -6.14 10.47 -14.37
C ARG A 182 -5.86 8.96 -14.51
N CYS A 183 -4.66 8.50 -14.19
CA CYS A 183 -4.32 7.08 -14.18
C CYS A 183 -5.25 6.28 -13.25
N LEU A 184 -5.51 6.78 -12.04
CA LEU A 184 -6.40 6.12 -11.08
C LEU A 184 -7.84 6.01 -11.60
N TYR A 185 -8.38 7.07 -12.21
CA TYR A 185 -9.71 7.02 -12.82
C TYR A 185 -9.75 6.08 -14.02
N SER A 186 -8.72 6.08 -14.88
CA SER A 186 -8.62 5.14 -16.00
C SER A 186 -8.62 3.69 -15.54
N LEU A 187 -7.92 3.37 -14.46
CA LEU A 187 -7.92 2.03 -13.87
C LEU A 187 -9.33 1.62 -13.41
N LYS A 188 -10.09 2.53 -12.78
CA LYS A 188 -11.49 2.26 -12.39
C LYS A 188 -12.40 2.04 -13.58
N GLU A 189 -12.29 2.89 -14.61
CA GLU A 189 -13.09 2.76 -15.84
C GLU A 189 -12.86 1.43 -16.57
N ILE A 190 -11.64 0.88 -16.50
CA ILE A 190 -11.31 -0.43 -17.08
C ILE A 190 -11.91 -1.58 -16.26
N GLY A 191 -12.16 -1.38 -14.96
CA GLY A 191 -12.75 -2.39 -14.09
C GLY A 191 -11.78 -3.04 -13.11
N TYR A 192 -10.60 -2.47 -12.90
CA TYR A 192 -9.71 -2.92 -11.83
C TYR A 192 -10.30 -2.70 -10.44
N GLN A 193 -10.01 -3.61 -9.51
CA GLN A 193 -10.02 -3.25 -8.10
C GLN A 193 -8.83 -2.32 -7.84
N VAL A 194 -9.15 -1.03 -7.58
CA VAL A 194 -8.14 0.02 -7.52
C VAL A 194 -7.69 0.26 -6.09
N GLY A 195 -6.37 0.24 -5.90
CA GLY A 195 -5.73 0.69 -4.67
C GLY A 195 -5.09 2.06 -4.85
N SER A 196 -5.26 2.94 -3.87
CA SER A 196 -4.54 4.20 -3.79
C SER A 196 -4.06 4.47 -2.36
N GLY A 197 -3.56 5.66 -2.07
CA GLY A 197 -3.10 6.06 -0.75
C GLY A 197 -2.03 7.13 -0.79
N PHE A 198 -1.53 7.48 0.38
CA PHE A 198 -0.60 8.59 0.58
C PHE A 198 0.42 8.28 1.68
N MET A 199 1.47 9.09 1.78
CA MET A 199 2.43 9.06 2.88
C MET A 199 1.91 9.89 4.06
N VAL A 200 2.19 9.43 5.28
CA VAL A 200 1.82 10.15 6.51
C VAL A 200 3.07 10.77 7.12
N GLY A 201 3.03 12.08 7.35
CA GLY A 201 4.17 12.83 7.89
C GLY A 201 5.32 12.98 6.89
N SER A 202 5.04 13.01 5.59
CA SER A 202 6.03 13.37 4.57
C SER A 202 6.44 14.84 4.72
N PRO A 203 7.65 15.21 4.25
CA PRO A 203 8.13 16.58 4.37
C PRO A 203 7.09 17.60 3.88
N PHE A 204 6.93 18.68 4.63
CA PHE A 204 5.99 19.80 4.35
C PHE A 204 4.49 19.42 4.42
N GLN A 205 4.12 18.24 4.86
CA GLN A 205 2.73 17.83 4.98
C GLN A 205 2.04 18.63 6.11
N THR A 206 0.82 19.13 5.83
CA THR A 206 -0.04 19.80 6.80
C THR A 206 -1.33 19.01 7.00
N ALA A 207 -2.13 19.39 8.00
CA ALA A 207 -3.44 18.76 8.22
C ALA A 207 -4.41 19.02 7.05
N GLU A 208 -4.31 20.20 6.42
CA GLU A 208 -5.11 20.56 5.25
C GLU A 208 -4.76 19.68 4.04
N TYR A 209 -3.48 19.34 3.84
CA TYR A 209 -3.09 18.40 2.77
C TYR A 209 -3.60 16.99 3.05
N LEU A 210 -3.61 16.54 4.30
CA LEU A 210 -4.23 15.27 4.68
C LEU A 210 -5.75 15.28 4.47
N LEU A 211 -6.41 16.42 4.72
CA LEU A 211 -7.83 16.59 4.41
C LEU A 211 -8.09 16.47 2.90
N GLU A 212 -7.26 17.10 2.05
CA GLU A 212 -7.35 16.93 0.60
C GLU A 212 -7.20 15.45 0.18
N ASP A 213 -6.29 14.70 0.85
CA ASP A 213 -6.10 13.26 0.63
C ASP A 213 -7.37 12.46 0.98
N LEU A 214 -8.00 12.74 2.13
CA LEU A 214 -9.25 12.09 2.53
C LEU A 214 -10.38 12.39 1.55
N ARG A 215 -10.55 13.66 1.14
CA ARG A 215 -11.56 14.07 0.16
C ARG A 215 -11.32 13.47 -1.23
N PHE A 216 -10.06 13.35 -1.63
CA PHE A 216 -9.74 12.68 -2.89
C PHE A 216 -10.11 11.19 -2.83
N LEU A 217 -9.80 10.50 -1.75
CA LEU A 217 -10.20 9.10 -1.57
C LEU A 217 -11.72 8.94 -1.55
N GLN A 218 -12.47 9.86 -0.91
CA GLN A 218 -13.93 9.86 -0.95
C GLN A 218 -14.50 10.01 -2.37
N LYS A 219 -13.84 10.76 -3.25
CA LYS A 219 -14.23 10.88 -4.66
C LYS A 219 -13.82 9.65 -5.47
N LEU A 220 -12.63 9.12 -5.22
CA LEU A 220 -12.08 7.98 -5.95
C LEU A 220 -12.78 6.66 -5.57
N GLN A 221 -13.22 6.49 -4.31
CA GLN A 221 -13.80 5.25 -3.79
C GLN A 221 -12.93 4.03 -4.12
N PRO A 222 -11.68 3.96 -3.62
CA PRO A 222 -10.79 2.85 -3.92
C PRO A 222 -11.17 1.58 -3.13
N ASP A 223 -10.87 0.42 -3.71
CA ASP A 223 -11.05 -0.89 -3.06
C ASP A 223 -9.97 -1.19 -2.02
N MET A 224 -8.82 -0.56 -2.15
CA MET A 224 -7.69 -0.69 -1.23
C MET A 224 -7.07 0.67 -0.93
N ILE A 225 -6.73 0.91 0.34
CA ILE A 225 -6.11 2.17 0.78
C ILE A 225 -4.80 1.87 1.51
N GLY A 226 -3.68 2.16 0.85
CA GLY A 226 -2.33 1.92 1.39
C GLY A 226 -1.70 3.20 1.93
N ILE A 227 -1.72 3.38 3.25
CA ILE A 227 -1.00 4.46 3.92
C ILE A 227 0.10 3.91 4.83
N GLY A 228 1.07 4.73 5.13
CA GLY A 228 2.13 4.41 6.09
C GLY A 228 2.97 5.63 6.42
N PRO A 229 3.69 5.61 7.55
CA PRO A 229 4.56 6.71 7.91
C PRO A 229 5.65 6.91 6.85
N TYR A 230 5.95 8.17 6.57
CA TYR A 230 7.15 8.53 5.83
C TYR A 230 8.38 8.08 6.61
N LEU A 231 9.37 7.55 5.91
CA LEU A 231 10.66 7.17 6.47
C LEU A 231 11.76 7.71 5.56
N PRO A 232 12.74 8.44 6.09
CA PRO A 232 13.83 8.97 5.30
C PRO A 232 14.72 7.87 4.73
N GLN A 233 15.45 8.20 3.66
CA GLN A 233 16.46 7.34 3.07
C GLN A 233 17.73 8.18 2.80
N ALA A 234 18.87 7.68 3.26
CA ALA A 234 20.15 8.40 3.32
C ALA A 234 20.61 9.04 2.00
N ASN A 235 20.25 8.44 0.86
CA ASN A 235 20.65 8.91 -0.48
C ASN A 235 19.51 9.63 -1.22
N THR A 236 18.64 10.34 -0.48
CA THR A 236 17.55 11.15 -1.04
C THR A 236 17.68 12.60 -0.63
N PRO A 237 17.06 13.54 -1.36
CA PRO A 237 17.01 14.95 -0.92
C PRO A 237 16.47 15.14 0.48
N PHE A 238 15.55 14.27 0.92
CA PHE A 238 14.89 14.37 2.23
C PHE A 238 15.52 13.50 3.32
N HIS A 239 16.80 13.14 3.18
CA HIS A 239 17.49 12.27 4.15
C HIS A 239 17.58 12.83 5.58
N GLN A 240 17.47 14.15 5.75
CA GLN A 240 17.51 14.82 7.07
C GLN A 240 16.12 15.16 7.62
N GLU A 241 15.06 14.91 6.84
CA GLU A 241 13.71 15.20 7.27
C GLU A 241 13.22 14.18 8.32
N ALA A 242 12.40 14.65 9.25
CA ALA A 242 11.85 13.79 10.29
C ALA A 242 10.94 12.70 9.68
N GLY A 243 10.96 11.52 10.26
CA GLY A 243 10.02 10.44 9.92
C GLY A 243 8.59 10.73 10.34
N GLY A 244 7.63 10.13 9.66
CA GLY A 244 6.21 10.27 9.96
C GLY A 244 5.81 9.62 11.30
N SER A 245 4.79 10.20 11.93
CA SER A 245 4.29 9.78 13.25
C SER A 245 3.53 8.44 13.18
N LEU A 246 3.87 7.51 14.08
CA LEU A 246 3.09 6.30 14.31
C LEU A 246 1.66 6.65 14.75
N ALA A 247 1.50 7.54 15.74
CA ALA A 247 0.20 7.91 16.30
C ALA A 247 -0.73 8.49 15.23
N LEU A 248 -0.24 9.44 14.41
CA LEU A 248 -1.02 10.02 13.31
C LEU A 248 -1.38 8.95 12.26
N THR A 249 -0.45 8.04 11.95
CA THR A 249 -0.72 6.96 10.98
C THR A 249 -1.83 6.02 11.49
N LEU A 250 -1.80 5.64 12.77
CA LEU A 250 -2.83 4.79 13.38
C LEU A 250 -4.19 5.50 13.40
N ARG A 251 -4.22 6.78 13.73
CA ARG A 251 -5.43 7.63 13.68
C ARG A 251 -6.02 7.65 12.28
N LEU A 252 -5.21 7.92 11.27
CA LEU A 252 -5.65 7.91 9.87
C LEU A 252 -6.15 6.54 9.42
N ILE A 253 -5.53 5.43 9.85
CA ILE A 253 -6.06 4.08 9.59
C ILE A 253 -7.47 3.94 10.17
N SER A 254 -7.70 4.40 11.42
CA SER A 254 -9.02 4.33 12.06
C SER A 254 -10.05 5.20 11.33
N MET A 255 -9.70 6.43 10.99
CA MET A 255 -10.57 7.32 10.19
C MET A 255 -10.91 6.69 8.84
N LEU A 256 -9.91 6.15 8.14
CA LEU A 256 -10.12 5.51 6.84
C LEU A 256 -11.01 4.28 6.93
N ARG A 257 -10.91 3.47 8.00
CA ARG A 257 -11.82 2.35 8.21
C ARG A 257 -13.27 2.81 8.42
N LEU A 258 -13.48 3.91 9.15
CA LEU A 258 -14.82 4.46 9.37
C LEU A 258 -15.38 5.12 8.10
N LEU A 259 -14.55 5.82 7.33
CA LEU A 259 -14.94 6.44 6.05
C LEU A 259 -15.17 5.39 4.94
N PHE A 260 -14.39 4.32 4.93
CA PHE A 260 -14.39 3.26 3.89
C PHE A 260 -14.51 1.88 4.55
N PRO A 261 -15.70 1.49 5.04
CA PRO A 261 -15.88 0.29 5.86
C PRO A 261 -15.44 -1.01 5.18
N THR A 262 -15.52 -1.06 3.86
CA THR A 262 -15.19 -2.22 3.02
C THR A 262 -13.83 -2.13 2.33
N ALA A 263 -13.05 -1.07 2.55
CA ALA A 263 -11.73 -0.97 1.93
C ALA A 263 -10.74 -1.97 2.55
N LEU A 264 -9.85 -2.49 1.74
CA LEU A 264 -8.72 -3.30 2.18
C LEU A 264 -7.56 -2.38 2.59
N ILE A 265 -7.22 -2.38 3.87
CA ILE A 265 -6.22 -1.47 4.45
C ILE A 265 -5.03 -2.31 4.97
N PRO A 266 -3.82 -2.18 4.39
CA PRO A 266 -2.66 -2.92 4.85
C PRO A 266 -2.05 -2.33 6.13
N ALA A 267 -1.67 -3.21 7.07
CA ALA A 267 -0.70 -2.90 8.12
C ALA A 267 0.70 -2.98 7.49
N THR A 268 1.24 -1.83 7.08
CA THR A 268 2.42 -1.75 6.22
C THR A 268 3.72 -2.14 6.92
N THR A 269 4.73 -2.52 6.14
CA THR A 269 6.10 -2.75 6.63
C THR A 269 6.69 -1.50 7.30
N ALA A 270 6.34 -0.31 6.82
CA ALA A 270 6.78 0.96 7.40
C ALA A 270 6.32 1.13 8.86
N LEU A 271 5.08 0.74 9.20
CA LEU A 271 4.61 0.71 10.59
C LEU A 271 5.49 -0.18 11.49
N GLY A 272 5.84 -1.38 10.99
CA GLY A 272 6.73 -2.29 11.70
C GLY A 272 8.19 -1.80 11.77
N THR A 273 8.62 -0.93 10.87
CA THR A 273 9.94 -0.29 10.91
C THR A 273 9.99 0.80 11.97
N VAL A 274 8.92 1.59 12.10
CA VAL A 274 8.84 2.66 13.13
C VAL A 274 8.69 2.09 14.53
N HIS A 275 7.96 0.98 14.69
CA HIS A 275 7.71 0.39 16.00
C HIS A 275 7.62 -1.14 15.90
N PRO A 276 8.26 -1.90 16.81
CA PRO A 276 8.28 -3.38 16.77
C PRO A 276 6.88 -4.02 16.69
N GLN A 277 5.88 -3.43 17.34
CA GLN A 277 4.47 -3.85 17.30
C GLN A 277 3.62 -3.00 16.32
N GLY A 278 4.24 -2.21 15.43
CA GLY A 278 3.54 -1.26 14.57
C GLY A 278 2.48 -1.90 13.67
N ARG A 279 2.74 -3.12 13.18
CA ARG A 279 1.75 -3.86 12.37
C ARG A 279 0.55 -4.33 13.19
N GLU A 280 0.78 -4.85 14.38
CA GLU A 280 -0.27 -5.27 15.31
C GLU A 280 -1.12 -4.08 15.75
N LEU A 281 -0.50 -2.94 16.04
CA LEU A 281 -1.20 -1.69 16.32
C LEU A 281 -2.02 -1.22 15.11
N GLY A 282 -1.47 -1.35 13.88
CA GLY A 282 -2.19 -1.05 12.65
C GLY A 282 -3.43 -1.93 12.46
N LEU A 283 -3.34 -3.24 12.77
CA LEU A 283 -4.49 -4.15 12.75
C LEU A 283 -5.56 -3.71 13.75
N LYS A 284 -5.17 -3.36 14.97
CA LYS A 284 -6.09 -2.85 16.01
C LYS A 284 -6.71 -1.49 15.64
N ALA A 285 -6.02 -0.70 14.82
CA ALA A 285 -6.52 0.56 14.31
C ALA A 285 -7.48 0.41 13.11
N GLY A 286 -7.75 -0.82 12.62
CA GLY A 286 -8.70 -1.07 11.54
C GLY A 286 -8.10 -1.63 10.24
N ALA A 287 -6.78 -1.85 10.16
CA ALA A 287 -6.18 -2.56 9.03
C ALA A 287 -6.60 -4.03 9.00
N ASN A 288 -6.63 -4.63 7.81
CA ASN A 288 -7.06 -6.02 7.62
C ASN A 288 -6.23 -6.78 6.57
N VAL A 289 -5.09 -6.25 6.16
CA VAL A 289 -4.21 -6.88 5.17
C VAL A 289 -2.77 -6.85 5.67
N VAL A 290 -2.01 -7.93 5.41
CA VAL A 290 -0.55 -8.01 5.58
C VAL A 290 0.10 -8.51 4.30
N MET A 291 1.30 -8.00 3.99
CA MET A 291 1.98 -8.29 2.73
C MET A 291 3.42 -8.78 2.99
N PRO A 292 3.62 -10.07 3.33
CA PRO A 292 4.96 -10.63 3.43
C PRO A 292 5.63 -10.73 2.07
N ASN A 293 6.96 -10.63 2.07
CA ASN A 293 7.78 -10.60 0.86
C ASN A 293 8.07 -12.01 0.35
N LEU A 294 7.72 -12.29 -0.91
CA LEU A 294 8.01 -13.52 -1.64
C LEU A 294 9.25 -13.42 -2.54
N SER A 295 9.82 -12.21 -2.73
CA SER A 295 11.01 -12.06 -3.57
C SER A 295 12.17 -12.90 -3.06
N PRO A 296 13.13 -13.31 -3.91
CA PRO A 296 14.33 -13.99 -3.45
C PRO A 296 15.08 -13.20 -2.39
N VAL A 297 15.55 -13.85 -1.32
CA VAL A 297 16.23 -13.21 -0.18
C VAL A 297 17.39 -12.31 -0.62
N ALA A 298 18.12 -12.76 -1.66
CA ALA A 298 19.27 -12.03 -2.20
C ALA A 298 18.98 -10.60 -2.67
N VAL A 299 17.72 -10.32 -3.09
CA VAL A 299 17.36 -8.99 -3.63
C VAL A 299 16.55 -8.14 -2.66
N ARG A 300 15.98 -8.70 -1.58
CA ARG A 300 15.08 -7.98 -0.67
C ARG A 300 15.70 -6.71 -0.08
N LYS A 301 16.99 -6.76 0.31
CA LYS A 301 17.74 -5.60 0.82
C LYS A 301 18.00 -4.54 -0.26
N LEU A 302 17.95 -4.93 -1.54
CA LEU A 302 18.19 -4.02 -2.65
C LEU A 302 16.95 -3.18 -3.01
N TYR A 303 15.76 -3.59 -2.57
CA TYR A 303 14.52 -2.80 -2.73
C TYR A 303 14.32 -1.88 -1.51
N ALA A 304 15.22 -0.95 -1.34
CA ALA A 304 15.29 -0.05 -0.20
C ALA A 304 14.62 1.30 -0.53
N LEU A 305 13.29 1.37 -0.40
CA LEU A 305 12.54 2.63 -0.57
C LEU A 305 12.90 3.66 0.51
N TYR A 306 13.22 3.18 1.71
CA TYR A 306 13.62 3.93 2.90
C TYR A 306 14.62 3.11 3.72
N ASP A 307 15.30 3.75 4.68
CA ASP A 307 16.30 3.09 5.52
C ASP A 307 15.67 2.19 6.59
N HIS A 308 16.44 1.24 7.08
CA HIS A 308 16.03 0.30 8.13
C HIS A 308 14.80 -0.56 7.80
N LYS A 309 14.47 -0.73 6.52
CA LYS A 309 13.35 -1.58 6.09
C LYS A 309 13.48 -2.98 6.71
N ILE A 310 12.45 -3.40 7.44
CA ILE A 310 12.36 -4.74 8.04
C ILE A 310 11.91 -5.80 7.01
N CYS A 311 11.89 -7.07 7.39
CA CYS A 311 11.48 -8.21 6.55
C CYS A 311 12.34 -8.36 5.28
N THR A 312 13.64 -8.15 5.42
CA THR A 312 14.64 -8.31 4.35
C THR A 312 15.40 -9.65 4.44
N GLY A 313 15.21 -10.42 5.51
CA GLY A 313 15.79 -11.74 5.73
C GLY A 313 14.83 -12.89 5.36
N GLU A 314 15.11 -14.09 5.88
CA GLU A 314 14.32 -15.30 5.62
C GLU A 314 12.94 -15.29 6.30
N GLU A 315 12.73 -14.38 7.25
CA GLU A 315 11.56 -14.37 8.13
C GLU A 315 10.25 -13.92 7.46
N SER A 316 10.21 -13.59 6.16
CA SER A 316 9.03 -12.93 5.62
C SER A 316 7.89 -13.88 5.25
N ALA A 317 8.02 -14.61 4.15
CA ALA A 317 6.94 -15.49 3.69
C ALA A 317 7.11 -16.93 4.17
N GLN A 318 8.35 -17.38 4.32
CA GLN A 318 8.69 -18.72 4.82
C GLN A 318 8.36 -18.87 6.32
N CYS A 319 8.35 -17.76 7.10
CA CYS A 319 7.97 -17.78 8.50
C CYS A 319 6.46 -17.47 8.69
N ARG A 320 5.60 -18.22 7.99
CA ARG A 320 4.14 -18.11 8.14
C ARG A 320 3.70 -18.23 9.59
N GLY A 321 4.26 -19.19 10.36
CA GLY A 321 3.93 -19.37 11.76
C GLY A 321 4.22 -18.15 12.62
N CYS A 322 5.32 -17.42 12.37
CA CYS A 322 5.60 -16.15 13.06
C CYS A 322 4.56 -15.08 12.75
N LEU A 323 4.12 -15.01 11.48
CA LEU A 323 3.09 -14.06 11.08
C LEU A 323 1.73 -14.41 11.68
N GLU A 324 1.37 -15.69 11.72
CA GLU A 324 0.16 -16.20 12.37
C GLU A 324 0.14 -15.86 13.85
N GLN A 325 1.24 -16.09 14.56
CA GLN A 325 1.38 -15.74 15.99
C GLN A 325 1.24 -14.24 16.23
N ARG A 326 1.85 -13.40 15.39
CA ARG A 326 1.74 -11.93 15.47
C ARG A 326 0.31 -11.45 15.23
N VAL A 327 -0.36 -11.99 14.23
CA VAL A 327 -1.77 -11.68 13.93
C VAL A 327 -2.66 -12.14 15.08
N ALA A 328 -2.43 -13.34 15.63
CA ALA A 328 -3.16 -13.89 16.78
C ALA A 328 -2.94 -13.05 18.04
N SER A 329 -1.72 -12.56 18.29
CA SER A 329 -1.43 -11.69 19.45
C SER A 329 -2.17 -10.34 19.38
N ALA A 330 -2.57 -9.91 18.20
CA ALA A 330 -3.42 -8.74 18.02
C ALA A 330 -4.92 -9.02 18.16
N GLY A 331 -5.33 -10.30 18.32
CA GLY A 331 -6.73 -10.72 18.46
C GLY A 331 -7.43 -11.04 17.14
N TYR A 332 -6.66 -11.44 16.10
CA TYR A 332 -7.14 -11.75 14.75
C TYR A 332 -6.63 -13.10 14.27
N GLN A 333 -7.10 -13.55 13.11
CA GLN A 333 -6.65 -14.76 12.44
C GLN A 333 -6.17 -14.47 11.03
N LEU A 334 -5.15 -15.20 10.58
CA LEU A 334 -4.63 -15.07 9.22
C LEU A 334 -5.54 -15.81 8.24
N SER A 335 -5.96 -15.12 7.19
CA SER A 335 -6.78 -15.68 6.11
C SER A 335 -5.98 -15.74 4.80
N LEU A 336 -6.03 -16.90 4.14
CA LEU A 336 -5.32 -17.16 2.89
C LEU A 336 -6.19 -16.87 1.66
N ILE A 337 -7.48 -16.73 1.83
CA ILE A 337 -8.37 -16.41 0.71
C ILE A 337 -8.13 -14.98 0.21
N HIS A 338 -8.53 -14.70 -1.02
CA HIS A 338 -8.62 -13.36 -1.55
C HIS A 338 -10.08 -12.90 -1.62
N ILE A 339 -10.30 -11.62 -1.46
CA ILE A 339 -11.61 -10.97 -1.57
C ILE A 339 -11.54 -9.79 -2.53
#